data_0358eeb833f19ce09274e73466218b08
#
_entry.id   0358eeb833f19ce09274e73466218b08
#
_cell.length_a   1.000
_cell.length_b   1.000
_cell.length_c   1.000
_cell.angle_alpha   90.00
_cell.angle_beta   90.00
_cell.angle_gamma   90.00
#
_symmetry.space_group_name_H-M   'P 1'
#
loop_
_entity.id
_entity.type
_entity.pdbx_description
1 polymer ?
#
loop_
_entity_poly.entity_id
_entity_poly.type
_entity_poly.pdbx_seq_one_letter_code
_entity_poly.pdbx_strand_id
1 'polypeptide(L)'
;MAERETTSPDVLDRLAAAIATRLYADPASSYVAALIAKGDDAVLKKIGEEATETVMAAKDGDKLRITAEVADLWFHCLVLLARHGLGPGDVRAELARREGISGLAEKAARKT
;
A
#
# COMPACT_ATOMS: atom_id res chain seq x y z
N MET A 1 14.18 -3.97 23.52
CA MET A 1 13.86 -4.32 22.43
C MET A 1 12.61 -3.84 21.91
N ALA A 2 11.55 -4.14 22.47
CA ALA A 2 10.26 -3.74 21.97
C ALA A 2 10.10 -2.23 21.96
N GLU A 3 10.71 -1.58 22.90
CA GLU A 3 10.54 -0.16 22.95
C GLU A 3 11.14 0.51 21.77
N ARG A 4 12.21 -0.02 21.24
CA ARG A 4 12.80 0.58 20.11
C ARG A 4 11.86 0.59 18.93
N GLU A 5 11.10 -0.47 18.78
CA GLU A 5 10.20 -0.58 17.68
C GLU A 5 9.05 0.37 17.79
N THR A 6 8.66 0.74 19.00
CA THR A 6 7.54 1.63 19.17
C THR A 6 7.92 3.08 18.94
N THR A 7 9.23 3.40 18.92
CA THR A 7 9.65 4.78 18.79
C THR A 7 10.21 5.12 17.42
N SER A 8 10.55 4.12 16.62
CA SER A 8 11.11 4.36 15.28
C SER A 8 10.11 3.97 14.22
N PRO A 9 9.75 4.89 13.32
CA PRO A 9 8.90 4.51 12.21
C PRO A 9 9.67 3.56 11.30
N ASP A 10 8.98 2.56 10.79
CA ASP A 10 9.61 1.66 9.84
C ASP A 10 9.54 2.28 8.43
N VAL A 11 10.03 1.54 7.44
CA VAL A 11 10.11 2.05 6.08
C VAL A 11 8.74 2.39 5.52
N LEU A 12 7.70 1.65 5.87
CA LEU A 12 6.36 1.95 5.39
C LEU A 12 5.85 3.27 5.94
N ASP A 13 6.11 3.53 7.21
CA ASP A 13 5.70 4.79 7.82
C ASP A 13 6.45 5.96 7.20
N ARG A 14 7.77 5.80 6.98
CA ARG A 14 8.55 6.87 6.36
C ARG A 14 8.12 7.13 4.94
N LEU A 15 7.85 6.07 4.19
CA LEU A 15 7.39 6.20 2.81
C LEU A 15 6.02 6.87 2.77
N ALA A 16 5.11 6.46 3.64
CA ALA A 16 3.78 7.06 3.70
C ALA A 16 3.87 8.55 4.01
N ALA A 17 4.75 8.94 4.94
CA ALA A 17 4.92 10.34 5.28
C ALA A 17 5.46 11.12 4.08
N ALA A 18 6.41 10.55 3.36
CA ALA A 18 6.95 11.20 2.16
C ALA A 18 5.88 11.36 1.10
N ILE A 19 5.07 10.33 0.88
CA ILE A 19 3.97 10.39 -0.09
C ILE A 19 3.00 11.50 0.29
N ALA A 20 2.63 11.57 1.57
CA ALA A 20 1.67 12.57 2.03
C ALA A 20 2.15 13.99 1.74
N THR A 21 3.44 14.25 1.83
CA THR A 21 3.97 15.58 1.57
C THR A 21 3.97 15.90 0.08
N ARG A 22 3.81 14.91 -0.79
CA ARG A 22 3.92 15.09 -2.23
C ARG A 22 2.61 15.02 -2.98
N LEU A 23 1.50 14.74 -2.28
CA LEU A 23 0.22 14.58 -2.96
C LEU A 23 -0.13 15.75 -3.85
N TYR A 24 0.13 16.95 -3.38
CA TYR A 24 -0.25 18.17 -4.10
C TYR A 24 0.97 19.03 -4.44
N ALA A 25 2.13 18.39 -4.53
CA ALA A 25 3.34 19.08 -4.96
C ALA A 25 3.26 19.33 -6.47
N ASP A 26 4.33 19.92 -7.02
CA ASP A 26 4.40 20.20 -8.45
C ASP A 26 4.44 18.90 -9.25
N PRO A 27 3.44 18.64 -10.10
CA PRO A 27 3.44 17.40 -10.91
C PRO A 27 4.67 17.26 -11.81
N ALA A 28 5.32 18.37 -12.15
CA ALA A 28 6.50 18.29 -13.01
C ALA A 28 7.70 17.71 -12.29
N SER A 29 7.70 17.71 -10.94
CA SER A 29 8.85 17.27 -10.17
C SER A 29 8.54 16.10 -9.25
N SER A 30 7.31 15.57 -9.26
CA SER A 30 6.92 14.49 -8.35
C SER A 30 6.02 13.49 -9.07
N TYR A 31 6.45 12.22 -9.07
CA TYR A 31 5.63 11.15 -9.63
C TYR A 31 4.28 11.07 -8.92
N VAL A 32 4.30 11.15 -7.58
CA VAL A 32 3.06 11.06 -6.80
C VAL A 32 2.12 12.19 -7.18
N ALA A 33 2.62 13.43 -7.24
CA ALA A 33 1.79 14.57 -7.61
C ALA A 33 1.26 14.43 -9.02
N ALA A 34 2.07 13.95 -9.95
CA ALA A 34 1.63 13.76 -11.32
C ALA A 34 0.52 12.72 -11.41
N LEU A 35 0.66 11.64 -10.64
CA LEU A 35 -0.34 10.58 -10.61
C LEU A 35 -1.65 11.09 -10.02
N ILE A 36 -1.57 11.81 -8.91
CA ILE A 36 -2.76 12.37 -8.25
C ILE A 36 -3.46 13.37 -9.18
N ALA A 37 -2.69 14.17 -9.92
CA ALA A 37 -3.26 15.15 -10.83
C ALA A 37 -4.07 14.49 -11.94
N LYS A 38 -3.77 13.25 -12.29
CA LYS A 38 -4.53 12.52 -13.30
C LYS A 38 -5.85 11.97 -12.78
N GLY A 39 -6.05 12.00 -11.46
CA GLY A 39 -7.30 11.53 -10.86
C GLY A 39 -7.19 10.14 -10.26
N ASP A 40 -8.22 9.76 -9.51
CA ASP A 40 -8.24 8.50 -8.78
C ASP A 40 -8.08 7.28 -9.69
N ASP A 41 -8.67 7.33 -10.88
CA ASP A 41 -8.60 6.18 -11.78
C ASP A 41 -7.17 5.84 -12.18
N ALA A 42 -6.29 6.85 -12.24
CA ALA A 42 -4.89 6.59 -12.58
C ALA A 42 -4.20 5.79 -11.48
N VAL A 43 -4.49 6.11 -10.22
CA VAL A 43 -3.96 5.36 -9.08
C VAL A 43 -4.49 3.93 -9.10
N LEU A 44 -5.80 3.78 -9.31
CA LEU A 44 -6.44 2.47 -9.32
C LEU A 44 -5.93 1.61 -10.45
N LYS A 45 -5.67 2.21 -11.61
CA LYS A 45 -5.10 1.49 -12.74
C LYS A 45 -3.74 0.94 -12.41
N LYS A 46 -2.89 1.73 -11.73
CA LYS A 46 -1.56 1.26 -11.34
C LYS A 46 -1.65 0.08 -10.38
N ILE A 47 -2.57 0.15 -9.42
CA ILE A 47 -2.76 -0.95 -8.47
C ILE A 47 -3.16 -2.22 -9.21
N GLY A 48 -4.10 -2.12 -10.15
CA GLY A 48 -4.52 -3.28 -10.94
C GLY A 48 -3.39 -3.86 -11.77
N GLU A 49 -2.59 -2.99 -12.40
CA GLU A 49 -1.46 -3.43 -13.21
C GLU A 49 -0.44 -4.18 -12.38
N GLU A 50 -0.12 -3.65 -11.20
CA GLU A 50 0.91 -4.27 -10.36
C GLU A 50 0.43 -5.53 -9.69
N ALA A 51 -0.85 -5.63 -9.39
CA ALA A 51 -1.41 -6.88 -8.91
C ALA A 51 -1.26 -7.96 -9.98
N THR A 52 -1.55 -7.62 -11.23
CA THR A 52 -1.39 -8.55 -12.35
C THR A 52 0.06 -8.94 -12.53
N GLU A 53 0.98 -7.97 -12.47
CA GLU A 53 2.40 -8.25 -12.64
C GLU A 53 2.93 -9.12 -11.50
N THR A 54 2.40 -8.95 -10.29
CA THR A 54 2.74 -9.81 -9.17
C THR A 54 2.34 -11.25 -9.46
N VAL A 55 1.12 -11.44 -9.97
CA VAL A 55 0.65 -12.78 -10.34
C VAL A 55 1.58 -13.39 -11.38
N MET A 56 1.94 -12.63 -12.41
CA MET A 56 2.80 -13.14 -13.49
C MET A 56 4.19 -13.49 -12.97
N ALA A 57 4.75 -12.65 -12.10
CA ALA A 57 6.05 -12.93 -11.52
C ALA A 57 6.01 -14.20 -10.67
N ALA A 58 4.93 -14.41 -9.94
CA ALA A 58 4.77 -15.61 -9.13
C ALA A 58 4.63 -16.85 -9.98
N LYS A 59 3.89 -16.75 -11.09
CA LYS A 59 3.76 -17.88 -12.02
C LYS A 59 5.10 -18.29 -12.62
N ASP A 60 5.98 -17.30 -12.83
CA ASP A 60 7.32 -17.57 -13.37
C ASP A 60 8.28 -18.06 -12.29
N GLY A 61 7.91 -17.96 -11.02
CA GLY A 61 8.76 -18.40 -9.92
C GLY A 61 9.99 -17.52 -9.70
N ASP A 62 9.96 -16.29 -10.16
CA ASP A 62 11.09 -15.36 -10.07
C ASP A 62 10.97 -14.56 -8.79
N LYS A 63 11.71 -14.97 -7.75
CA LYS A 63 11.56 -14.37 -6.42
C LYS A 63 11.95 -12.90 -6.37
N LEU A 64 12.94 -12.50 -7.14
CA LEU A 64 13.32 -11.09 -7.17
C LEU A 64 12.22 -10.25 -7.81
N ARG A 65 11.64 -10.74 -8.90
CA ARG A 65 10.53 -10.05 -9.53
C ARG A 65 9.30 -10.00 -8.62
N ILE A 66 9.01 -11.10 -7.94
CA ILE A 66 7.88 -11.11 -7.00
C ILE A 66 8.04 -9.99 -5.98
N THR A 67 9.23 -9.90 -5.38
CA THR A 67 9.49 -8.87 -4.39
C THR A 67 9.34 -7.47 -4.96
N ALA A 68 9.88 -7.24 -6.14
CA ALA A 68 9.82 -5.92 -6.78
C ALA A 68 8.39 -5.52 -7.11
N GLU A 69 7.59 -6.47 -7.64
CA GLU A 69 6.22 -6.15 -8.00
C GLU A 69 5.34 -5.94 -6.79
N VAL A 70 5.56 -6.70 -5.71
CA VAL A 70 4.84 -6.47 -4.47
C VAL A 70 5.21 -5.10 -3.89
N ALA A 71 6.49 -4.70 -3.99
CA ALA A 71 6.89 -3.38 -3.53
C ALA A 71 6.19 -2.28 -4.31
N ASP A 72 6.08 -2.43 -5.64
CA ASP A 72 5.36 -1.47 -6.47
C ASP A 72 3.88 -1.42 -6.10
N LEU A 73 3.29 -2.59 -5.85
CA LEU A 73 1.89 -2.66 -5.45
C LEU A 73 1.67 -1.96 -4.11
N TRP A 74 2.53 -2.23 -3.14
CA TRP A 74 2.43 -1.57 -1.84
C TRP A 74 2.58 -0.06 -1.96
N PHE A 75 3.53 0.37 -2.81
CA PHE A 75 3.74 1.81 -3.01
C PHE A 75 2.45 2.49 -3.48
N HIS A 76 1.81 1.94 -4.49
CA HIS A 76 0.60 2.55 -5.02
C HIS A 76 -0.59 2.41 -4.08
N CYS A 77 -0.62 1.35 -3.26
CA CYS A 77 -1.62 1.26 -2.21
C CYS A 77 -1.43 2.36 -1.17
N LEU A 78 -0.17 2.69 -0.84
CA LEU A 78 0.11 3.79 0.08
C LEU A 78 -0.33 5.13 -0.51
N VAL A 79 -0.16 5.31 -1.83
CA VAL A 79 -0.65 6.52 -2.49
C VAL A 79 -2.17 6.62 -2.38
N LEU A 80 -2.86 5.50 -2.62
CA LEU A 80 -4.31 5.46 -2.49
C LEU A 80 -4.74 5.81 -1.07
N LEU A 81 -4.09 5.20 -0.08
CA LEU A 81 -4.43 5.48 1.31
C LEU A 81 -4.24 6.95 1.65
N ALA A 82 -3.10 7.51 1.24
CA ALA A 82 -2.81 8.93 1.52
C ALA A 82 -3.85 9.84 0.88
N ARG A 83 -4.27 9.50 -0.34
CA ARG A 83 -5.29 10.28 -1.05
C ARG A 83 -6.59 10.35 -0.27
N HIS A 84 -6.88 9.34 0.54
CA HIS A 84 -8.09 9.28 1.33
C HIS A 84 -7.86 9.59 2.82
N GLY A 85 -6.72 10.17 3.15
CA GLY A 85 -6.41 10.55 4.52
C GLY A 85 -6.09 9.37 5.42
N LEU A 86 -5.68 8.26 4.83
CA LEU A 86 -5.36 7.03 5.55
C LEU A 86 -3.88 6.73 5.42
N GLY A 87 -3.40 5.77 6.20
CA GLY A 87 -2.00 5.36 6.15
C GLY A 87 -1.81 3.94 6.60
N PRO A 88 -0.54 3.50 6.68
CA PRO A 88 -0.23 2.11 7.07
C PRO A 88 -0.81 1.74 8.43
N GLY A 89 -0.92 2.72 9.35
CA GLY A 89 -1.48 2.46 10.67
C GLY A 89 -2.91 1.96 10.62
N ASP A 90 -3.70 2.47 9.66
CA ASP A 90 -5.08 2.03 9.51
C ASP A 90 -5.13 0.57 9.07
N VAL A 91 -4.25 0.18 8.15
CA VAL A 91 -4.19 -1.21 7.69
C VAL A 91 -3.68 -2.12 8.80
N ARG A 92 -2.64 -1.67 9.52
CA ARG A 92 -2.15 -2.45 10.66
C ARG A 92 -3.24 -2.68 11.68
N ALA A 93 -4.04 -1.66 11.98
CA ALA A 93 -5.11 -1.79 12.96
C ALA A 93 -6.15 -2.80 12.50
N GLU A 94 -6.48 -2.80 11.21
CA GLU A 94 -7.43 -3.77 10.68
C GLU A 94 -6.88 -5.18 10.74
N LEU A 95 -5.59 -5.35 10.41
CA LEU A 95 -4.97 -6.67 10.50
C LEU A 95 -4.90 -7.15 11.95
N ALA A 96 -4.60 -6.25 12.88
CA ALA A 96 -4.57 -6.58 14.29
C ALA A 96 -5.95 -7.02 14.78
N ARG A 97 -7.00 -6.35 14.31
CA ARG A 97 -8.36 -6.72 14.66
C ARG A 97 -8.67 -8.16 14.25
N ARG A 98 -8.09 -8.61 13.14
CA ARG A 98 -8.34 -9.95 12.61
C ARG A 98 -7.49 -11.04 13.27
N GLU A 99 -6.50 -10.66 14.07
CA GLU A 99 -5.66 -11.64 14.73
C GLU A 99 -6.50 -12.56 15.61
N GLY A 100 -6.23 -13.86 15.52
CA GLY A 100 -6.97 -14.85 16.28
C GLY A 100 -8.34 -15.18 15.73
N ILE A 101 -8.78 -14.53 14.65
CA ILE A 101 -10.06 -14.81 14.00
C ILE A 101 -9.78 -15.61 12.75
N SER A 102 -10.48 -16.73 12.56
CA SER A 102 -10.27 -17.54 11.36
C SER A 102 -10.70 -16.77 10.11
N GLY A 103 -10.07 -17.10 8.98
CA GLY A 103 -10.42 -16.46 7.72
C GLY A 103 -11.89 -16.68 7.35
N LEU A 104 -12.42 -17.87 7.65
CA LEU A 104 -13.81 -18.16 7.36
C LEU A 104 -14.75 -17.32 8.23
N ALA A 105 -14.41 -17.17 9.53
CA ALA A 105 -15.24 -16.36 10.42
C ALA A 105 -15.20 -14.90 10.02
N GLU A 106 -14.05 -14.39 9.65
CA GLU A 106 -13.92 -12.99 9.23
C GLU A 106 -14.73 -12.75 7.96
N LYS A 107 -14.61 -13.65 7.00
CA LYS A 107 -15.34 -13.51 5.75
C LYS A 107 -16.86 -13.53 5.98
N ALA A 108 -17.31 -14.38 6.86
CA ALA A 108 -18.74 -14.45 7.18
C ALA A 108 -19.22 -13.16 7.84
N ALA A 109 -18.41 -12.59 8.71
CA ALA A 109 -18.79 -11.37 9.41
C ALA A 109 -18.90 -10.17 8.46
N ARG A 110 -18.08 -10.15 7.40
CA ARG A 110 -18.13 -9.05 6.44
C ARG A 110 -19.20 -9.20 5.39
N LYS A 111 -19.78 -10.41 5.30
CA LYS A 111 -20.73 -10.67 4.28
C LYS A 111 -21.99 -9.87 4.52
N THR A 112 -22.50 -9.22 3.55
CA THR A 112 -23.74 -8.48 3.68
C THR A 112 -24.56 -8.58 2.41
#